data_e44552955ace46e5d6d3a1f6857f370b
#
_entry.id   e44552955ace46e5d6d3a1f6857f370b
#
_cell.length_a   1.000
_cell.length_b   1.000
_cell.length_c   1.000
_cell.angle_alpha   90.00
_cell.angle_beta   90.00
_cell.angle_gamma   90.00
#
_symmetry.space_group_name_H-M   'P 1'
#
loop_
_entity.id
_entity.type
_entity.pdbx_description
1 polymer ?
#
loop_
_entity_poly.entity_id
_entity_poly.type
_entity_poly.pdbx_seq_one_letter_code
_entity_poly.pdbx_strand_id
1 'polypeptide(L)'
;MKILLIGYGKMGRLIASTAEAAGDEIVGVFHRENLGALENTGKIADVVIDFSQPSALPAVEEYIRRTGTALVSGTTGYSAEELARVRALGDCAPVLWAANYSIGVAVFRRALAEVAAVLKPDFDIEMTETHHNQKADAPSGTAKLLLSAMDPEGEYTPVYGREGACGKRGKKEIGVFALRGGTVAGTHTVHFFGLDEEFELTHRAASRQIFVSGALHMARLLAGKPAGVYDLQKILFGE
;
A
#
# COMPACT_ATOMS: atom_id res chain seq x y z
N MET A 1 -19.35 11.36 5.09
CA MET A 1 -18.97 11.09 3.69
C MET A 1 -19.78 9.89 3.21
N LYS A 2 -20.26 9.92 1.96
CA LYS A 2 -20.96 8.80 1.31
C LYS A 2 -19.97 7.93 0.56
N ILE A 3 -19.93 6.64 0.90
CA ILE A 3 -18.94 5.69 0.38
C ILE A 3 -19.66 4.60 -0.38
N LEU A 4 -19.19 4.32 -1.61
CA LEU A 4 -19.54 3.14 -2.36
C LEU A 4 -18.38 2.14 -2.28
N LEU A 5 -18.66 0.92 -1.81
CA LEU A 5 -17.64 -0.13 -1.67
C LEU A 5 -17.67 -1.11 -2.83
N ILE A 6 -16.51 -1.39 -3.39
CA ILE A 6 -16.28 -2.50 -4.33
C ILE A 6 -15.41 -3.54 -3.65
N GLY A 7 -15.92 -4.76 -3.53
CA GLY A 7 -15.31 -5.83 -2.75
C GLY A 7 -15.82 -5.88 -1.30
N TYR A 8 -16.35 -7.03 -0.89
CA TYR A 8 -16.88 -7.24 0.46
C TYR A 8 -16.26 -8.45 1.16
N GLY A 9 -14.96 -8.64 0.90
CA GLY A 9 -14.11 -9.61 1.61
C GLY A 9 -13.69 -9.11 3.00
N LYS A 10 -12.60 -9.65 3.53
CA LYS A 10 -12.07 -9.26 4.86
C LYS A 10 -11.83 -7.75 4.99
N MET A 11 -11.22 -7.13 3.96
CA MET A 11 -10.93 -5.69 3.97
C MET A 11 -12.21 -4.85 3.80
N GLY A 12 -13.06 -5.17 2.83
CA GLY A 12 -14.29 -4.41 2.58
C GLY A 12 -15.23 -4.37 3.78
N ARG A 13 -15.40 -5.49 4.47
CA ARG A 13 -16.21 -5.55 5.71
C ARG A 13 -15.62 -4.69 6.82
N LEU A 14 -14.30 -4.71 6.97
CA LEU A 14 -13.61 -3.90 7.97
C LEU A 14 -13.67 -2.40 7.64
N ILE A 15 -13.60 -2.04 6.35
CA ILE A 15 -13.80 -0.68 5.88
C ILE A 15 -15.23 -0.21 6.18
N ALA A 16 -16.25 -1.02 5.86
CA ALA A 16 -17.64 -0.68 6.12
C ALA A 16 -17.88 -0.40 7.60
N SER A 17 -17.54 -1.36 8.47
CA SER A 17 -17.76 -1.22 9.92
C SER A 17 -16.99 -0.03 10.53
N THR A 18 -15.78 0.24 10.03
CA THR A 18 -14.97 1.37 10.53
C THR A 18 -15.52 2.71 10.03
N ALA A 19 -15.99 2.79 8.80
CA ALA A 19 -16.60 3.97 8.22
C ALA A 19 -17.90 4.33 8.95
N GLU A 20 -18.79 3.35 9.15
CA GLU A 20 -20.05 3.52 9.87
C GLU A 20 -19.82 3.97 11.33
N ALA A 21 -18.86 3.37 12.02
CA ALA A 21 -18.47 3.77 13.37
C ALA A 21 -17.91 5.21 13.43
N ALA A 22 -17.36 5.71 12.33
CA ALA A 22 -16.88 7.09 12.20
C ALA A 22 -17.96 8.07 11.70
N GLY A 23 -19.21 7.63 11.51
CA GLY A 23 -20.32 8.44 11.03
C GLY A 23 -20.36 8.65 9.51
N ASP A 24 -19.60 7.86 8.73
CA ASP A 24 -19.71 7.81 7.29
C ASP A 24 -20.88 6.90 6.87
N GLU A 25 -21.44 7.12 5.69
CA GLU A 25 -22.56 6.35 5.14
C GLU A 25 -22.08 5.41 4.04
N ILE A 26 -22.37 4.12 4.16
CA ILE A 26 -22.14 3.15 3.08
C ILE A 26 -23.40 3.12 2.21
N VAL A 27 -23.35 3.80 1.05
CA VAL A 27 -24.50 3.96 0.15
C VAL A 27 -24.66 2.83 -0.85
N GLY A 28 -23.68 1.95 -0.94
CA GLY A 28 -23.73 0.77 -1.82
C GLY A 28 -22.54 -0.15 -1.58
N VAL A 29 -22.80 -1.46 -1.73
CA VAL A 29 -21.77 -2.51 -1.63
C VAL A 29 -21.89 -3.42 -2.84
N PHE A 30 -20.81 -3.49 -3.63
CA PHE A 30 -20.76 -4.30 -4.84
C PHE A 30 -19.66 -5.35 -4.73
N HIS A 31 -19.99 -6.56 -5.11
CA HIS A 31 -19.08 -7.71 -5.09
C HIS A 31 -19.40 -8.62 -6.29
N ARG A 32 -18.67 -9.72 -6.44
CA ARG A 32 -18.75 -10.60 -7.61
C ARG A 32 -20.20 -10.90 -8.07
N GLU A 33 -21.13 -11.11 -7.14
CA GLU A 33 -22.50 -11.58 -7.45
C GLU A 33 -23.41 -10.44 -7.92
N ASN A 34 -23.17 -9.19 -7.52
CA ASN A 34 -24.00 -8.04 -7.84
C ASN A 34 -23.27 -6.92 -8.57
N LEU A 35 -22.02 -7.15 -9.00
CA LEU A 35 -21.18 -6.13 -9.64
C LEU A 35 -21.84 -5.53 -10.90
N GLY A 36 -22.62 -6.33 -11.66
CA GLY A 36 -23.34 -5.85 -12.84
C GLY A 36 -24.38 -4.77 -12.54
N ALA A 37 -24.92 -4.70 -11.32
CA ALA A 37 -25.86 -3.64 -10.94
C ALA A 37 -25.20 -2.24 -10.84
N LEU A 38 -23.87 -2.18 -10.82
CA LEU A 38 -23.11 -0.92 -10.83
C LEU A 38 -23.36 -0.11 -12.12
N GLU A 39 -23.61 -0.79 -13.24
CA GLU A 39 -23.95 -0.19 -14.53
C GLU A 39 -25.16 0.76 -14.45
N ASN A 40 -26.18 0.36 -13.67
CA ASN A 40 -27.40 1.14 -13.49
C ASN A 40 -27.38 2.07 -12.27
N THR A 41 -26.24 2.14 -11.54
CA THR A 41 -26.10 2.97 -10.34
C THR A 41 -25.65 4.38 -10.73
N GLY A 42 -26.42 5.40 -10.36
CA GLY A 42 -26.06 6.81 -10.56
C GLY A 42 -24.91 7.27 -9.65
N LYS A 43 -24.58 8.56 -9.73
CA LYS A 43 -23.63 9.18 -8.79
C LYS A 43 -24.28 9.34 -7.41
N ILE A 44 -24.08 8.39 -6.52
CA ILE A 44 -24.67 8.33 -5.18
C ILE A 44 -23.65 8.51 -4.07
N ALA A 45 -22.35 8.44 -4.38
CA ALA A 45 -21.27 8.49 -3.42
C ALA A 45 -20.32 9.67 -3.68
N ASP A 46 -19.64 10.12 -2.62
CA ASP A 46 -18.52 11.07 -2.70
C ASP A 46 -17.24 10.37 -3.18
N VAL A 47 -17.08 9.09 -2.80
CA VAL A 47 -15.90 8.28 -3.13
C VAL A 47 -16.28 6.81 -3.30
N VAL A 48 -15.62 6.16 -4.25
CA VAL A 48 -15.57 4.70 -4.39
C VAL A 48 -14.32 4.21 -3.67
N ILE A 49 -14.48 3.22 -2.78
CA ILE A 49 -13.36 2.51 -2.18
C ILE A 49 -13.36 1.08 -2.71
N ASP A 50 -12.33 0.73 -3.48
CA ASP A 50 -12.20 -0.58 -4.14
C ASP A 50 -11.10 -1.42 -3.49
N PHE A 51 -11.51 -2.50 -2.81
CA PHE A 51 -10.63 -3.57 -2.29
C PHE A 51 -11.14 -4.92 -2.78
N SER A 52 -11.17 -5.08 -4.10
CA SER A 52 -11.72 -6.25 -4.78
C SER A 52 -10.64 -7.10 -5.48
N GLN A 53 -10.85 -7.40 -6.73
CA GLN A 53 -9.95 -8.16 -7.60
C GLN A 53 -9.85 -7.48 -8.96
N PRO A 54 -8.77 -7.71 -9.75
CA PRO A 54 -8.60 -7.13 -11.08
C PRO A 54 -9.80 -7.34 -12.02
N SER A 55 -10.50 -8.48 -11.90
CA SER A 55 -11.70 -8.77 -12.70
C SER A 55 -12.86 -7.78 -12.49
N ALA A 56 -12.86 -6.96 -11.44
CA ALA A 56 -13.86 -5.92 -11.22
C ALA A 56 -13.55 -4.62 -12.01
N LEU A 57 -12.31 -4.46 -12.49
CA LEU A 57 -11.86 -3.22 -13.14
C LEU A 57 -12.77 -2.72 -14.25
N PRO A 58 -13.28 -3.54 -15.18
CA PRO A 58 -14.14 -3.03 -16.26
C PRO A 58 -15.40 -2.31 -15.73
N ALA A 59 -16.06 -2.87 -14.72
CA ALA A 59 -17.26 -2.26 -14.14
C ALA A 59 -16.92 -0.99 -13.32
N VAL A 60 -15.81 -1.02 -12.58
CA VAL A 60 -15.34 0.15 -11.82
C VAL A 60 -14.96 1.28 -12.79
N GLU A 61 -14.24 0.98 -13.86
CA GLU A 61 -13.82 1.94 -14.87
C GLU A 61 -15.04 2.62 -15.51
N GLU A 62 -16.03 1.84 -15.95
CA GLU A 62 -17.25 2.37 -16.53
C GLU A 62 -18.00 3.29 -15.57
N TYR A 63 -18.17 2.85 -14.30
CA TYR A 63 -18.83 3.67 -13.29
C TYR A 63 -18.09 5.00 -13.05
N ILE A 64 -16.76 4.96 -12.89
CA ILE A 64 -15.96 6.16 -12.64
C ILE A 64 -16.02 7.12 -13.83
N ARG A 65 -15.88 6.61 -15.07
CA ARG A 65 -15.97 7.45 -16.28
C ARG A 65 -17.33 8.13 -16.41
N ARG A 66 -18.40 7.43 -16.08
CA ARG A 66 -19.76 7.95 -16.18
C ARG A 66 -20.12 8.95 -15.09
N THR A 67 -19.59 8.78 -13.88
CA THR A 67 -20.00 9.56 -12.71
C THR A 67 -18.98 10.62 -12.26
N GLY A 68 -17.72 10.49 -12.62
CA GLY A 68 -16.65 11.33 -12.12
C GLY A 68 -16.43 11.19 -10.60
N THR A 69 -16.87 10.09 -9.99
CA THR A 69 -16.72 9.86 -8.55
C THR A 69 -15.26 9.55 -8.21
N ALA A 70 -14.74 10.13 -7.13
CA ALA A 70 -13.39 9.85 -6.65
C ALA A 70 -13.16 8.35 -6.42
N LEU A 71 -11.97 7.83 -6.77
CA LEU A 71 -11.60 6.42 -6.62
C LEU A 71 -10.37 6.25 -5.72
N VAL A 72 -10.55 5.52 -4.62
CA VAL A 72 -9.47 4.98 -3.79
C VAL A 72 -9.40 3.48 -4.01
N SER A 73 -8.40 2.98 -4.74
CA SER A 73 -8.26 1.55 -5.04
C SER A 73 -7.07 0.94 -4.32
N GLY A 74 -7.34 -0.10 -3.54
CA GLY A 74 -6.37 -0.99 -2.89
C GLY A 74 -6.34 -2.38 -3.53
N THR A 75 -6.99 -2.56 -4.68
CA THR A 75 -6.95 -3.81 -5.42
C THR A 75 -5.54 -4.06 -5.93
N THR A 76 -5.00 -5.23 -5.62
CA THR A 76 -3.67 -5.69 -6.01
C THR A 76 -3.75 -6.77 -7.08
N GLY A 77 -2.64 -7.05 -7.75
CA GLY A 77 -2.57 -8.07 -8.80
C GLY A 77 -2.95 -7.57 -10.20
N TYR A 78 -3.09 -6.26 -10.38
CA TYR A 78 -3.23 -5.66 -11.71
C TYR A 78 -1.99 -5.93 -12.56
N SER A 79 -2.20 -6.24 -13.84
CA SER A 79 -1.16 -6.17 -14.86
C SER A 79 -0.72 -4.70 -15.08
N ALA A 80 0.38 -4.50 -15.78
CA ALA A 80 0.85 -3.16 -16.14
C ALA A 80 -0.20 -2.40 -16.98
N GLU A 81 -0.90 -3.10 -17.89
CA GLU A 81 -1.96 -2.56 -18.72
C GLU A 81 -3.19 -2.16 -17.88
N GLU A 82 -3.64 -3.04 -16.98
CA GLU A 82 -4.76 -2.73 -16.08
C GLU A 82 -4.44 -1.55 -15.16
N LEU A 83 -3.23 -1.47 -14.64
CA LEU A 83 -2.81 -0.33 -13.82
C LEU A 83 -2.76 0.97 -14.63
N ALA A 84 -2.37 0.92 -15.90
CA ALA A 84 -2.44 2.06 -16.80
C ALA A 84 -3.89 2.53 -17.02
N ARG A 85 -4.85 1.58 -17.15
CA ARG A 85 -6.29 1.89 -17.24
C ARG A 85 -6.81 2.56 -15.96
N VAL A 86 -6.42 2.05 -14.78
CA VAL A 86 -6.78 2.70 -13.50
C VAL A 86 -6.26 4.14 -13.46
N ARG A 87 -5.02 4.39 -13.88
CA ARG A 87 -4.45 5.74 -13.93
C ARG A 87 -5.14 6.65 -14.94
N ALA A 88 -5.54 6.12 -16.10
CA ALA A 88 -6.26 6.88 -17.12
C ALA A 88 -7.65 7.38 -16.67
N LEU A 89 -8.21 6.85 -15.58
CA LEU A 89 -9.39 7.41 -14.93
C LEU A 89 -9.13 8.79 -14.33
N GLY A 90 -7.87 9.15 -14.09
CA GLY A 90 -7.46 10.49 -13.69
C GLY A 90 -7.87 11.60 -14.66
N ASP A 91 -8.16 11.28 -15.91
CA ASP A 91 -8.66 12.23 -16.92
C ASP A 91 -10.09 12.73 -16.59
N CYS A 92 -10.87 11.98 -15.80
CA CYS A 92 -12.27 12.30 -15.52
C CYS A 92 -12.65 12.28 -14.03
N ALA A 93 -11.78 11.78 -13.16
CA ALA A 93 -12.05 11.68 -11.72
C ALA A 93 -10.76 11.81 -10.89
N PRO A 94 -10.83 12.19 -9.61
CA PRO A 94 -9.69 12.03 -8.71
C PRO A 94 -9.45 10.55 -8.42
N VAL A 95 -8.24 10.06 -8.71
CA VAL A 95 -7.87 8.64 -8.58
C VAL A 95 -6.63 8.47 -7.74
N LEU A 96 -6.71 7.60 -6.75
CA LEU A 96 -5.58 7.15 -5.96
C LEU A 96 -5.56 5.62 -5.92
N TRP A 97 -4.51 5.04 -6.46
CA TRP A 97 -4.22 3.62 -6.30
C TRP A 97 -2.96 3.43 -5.47
N ALA A 98 -3.03 2.55 -4.48
CA ALA A 98 -1.86 2.14 -3.70
C ALA A 98 -1.96 0.66 -3.29
N ALA A 99 -0.85 -0.06 -3.38
CA ALA A 99 -0.76 -1.44 -2.89
C ALA A 99 -0.74 -1.52 -1.35
N ASN A 100 -0.46 -0.42 -0.68
CA ASN A 100 -0.41 -0.33 0.79
C ASN A 100 -0.91 1.05 1.25
N TYR A 101 -1.93 1.07 2.07
CA TYR A 101 -2.56 2.28 2.61
C TYR A 101 -2.11 2.63 4.04
N SER A 102 -1.14 1.93 4.62
CA SER A 102 -0.61 2.28 5.94
C SER A 102 0.12 3.62 5.91
N ILE A 103 -0.40 4.61 6.62
CA ILE A 103 0.27 5.92 6.78
C ILE A 103 1.63 5.73 7.46
N GLY A 104 1.71 4.85 8.47
CA GLY A 104 2.97 4.54 9.13
C GLY A 104 4.03 3.96 8.18
N VAL A 105 3.63 3.09 7.24
CA VAL A 105 4.54 2.58 6.19
C VAL A 105 4.94 3.68 5.22
N ALA A 106 4.03 4.60 4.87
CA ALA A 106 4.35 5.74 4.01
C ALA A 106 5.39 6.67 4.64
N VAL A 107 5.21 7.00 5.93
CA VAL A 107 6.18 7.79 6.72
C VAL A 107 7.51 7.05 6.84
N PHE A 108 7.45 5.75 7.16
CA PHE A 108 8.66 4.91 7.24
C PHE A 108 9.45 4.91 5.93
N ARG A 109 8.77 4.69 4.81
CA ARG A 109 9.38 4.73 3.47
C ARG A 109 10.12 6.04 3.21
N ARG A 110 9.49 7.19 3.52
CA ARG A 110 10.10 8.50 3.34
C ARG A 110 11.31 8.72 4.24
N ALA A 111 11.15 8.49 5.55
CA ALA A 111 12.24 8.62 6.51
C ALA A 111 13.42 7.71 6.14
N LEU A 112 13.11 6.48 5.70
CA LEU A 112 14.12 5.52 5.28
C LEU A 112 14.89 5.98 4.04
N ALA A 113 14.24 6.60 3.07
CA ALA A 113 14.91 7.15 1.89
C ALA A 113 15.88 8.27 2.27
N GLU A 114 15.48 9.18 3.17
CA GLU A 114 16.32 10.28 3.65
C GLU A 114 17.50 9.76 4.47
N VAL A 115 17.28 8.81 5.38
CA VAL A 115 18.33 8.18 6.19
C VAL A 115 19.30 7.38 5.31
N ALA A 116 18.79 6.57 4.39
CA ALA A 116 19.63 5.77 3.50
C ALA A 116 20.50 6.64 2.59
N ALA A 117 20.02 7.80 2.13
CA ALA A 117 20.82 8.73 1.33
C ALA A 117 22.08 9.21 2.04
N VAL A 118 22.05 9.31 3.38
CA VAL A 118 23.18 9.75 4.20
C VAL A 118 24.03 8.58 4.65
N LEU A 119 23.42 7.50 5.16
CA LEU A 119 24.15 6.43 5.85
C LEU A 119 24.66 5.33 4.90
N LYS A 120 24.01 5.11 3.73
CA LYS A 120 24.33 4.03 2.79
C LYS A 120 25.82 3.92 2.38
N PRO A 121 26.58 5.01 2.22
CA PRO A 121 27.99 4.91 1.84
C PRO A 121 28.90 4.26 2.89
N ASP A 122 28.61 4.47 4.16
CA ASP A 122 29.53 4.12 5.27
C ASP A 122 28.97 3.02 6.19
N PHE A 123 27.66 2.75 6.12
CA PHE A 123 26.97 1.79 6.98
C PHE A 123 26.59 0.50 6.23
N ASP A 124 26.66 -0.60 6.92
CA ASP A 124 26.10 -1.87 6.48
C ASP A 124 24.59 -1.91 6.72
N ILE A 125 23.82 -2.27 5.69
CA ILE A 125 22.34 -2.25 5.78
C ILE A 125 21.81 -3.67 5.85
N GLU A 126 20.97 -3.95 6.85
CA GLU A 126 20.26 -5.21 7.01
C GLU A 126 18.78 -4.94 7.30
N MET A 127 17.90 -5.70 6.70
CA MET A 127 16.47 -5.58 6.91
C MET A 127 15.87 -6.91 7.37
N THR A 128 15.03 -6.84 8.40
CA THR A 128 14.19 -7.96 8.82
C THR A 128 12.72 -7.65 8.62
N GLU A 129 11.95 -8.65 8.16
CA GLU A 129 10.49 -8.56 8.11
C GLU A 129 9.85 -9.79 8.75
N THR A 130 8.83 -9.57 9.57
CA THR A 130 8.12 -10.64 10.25
C THR A 130 6.63 -10.59 9.93
N HIS A 131 6.07 -11.72 9.51
CA HIS A 131 4.63 -11.87 9.27
C HIS A 131 4.11 -13.19 9.84
N HIS A 132 2.78 -13.33 9.82
CA HIS A 132 2.11 -14.55 10.24
C HIS A 132 2.55 -15.77 9.43
N ASN A 133 2.41 -16.96 10.02
CA ASN A 133 2.84 -18.23 9.44
C ASN A 133 2.08 -18.66 8.17
N GLN A 134 0.98 -17.98 7.81
CA GLN A 134 0.20 -18.24 6.60
C GLN A 134 0.60 -17.32 5.41
N LYS A 135 1.64 -16.47 5.57
CA LYS A 135 2.10 -15.62 4.48
C LYS A 135 3.01 -16.40 3.54
N ALA A 136 2.57 -16.52 2.28
CA ALA A 136 3.27 -17.35 1.28
C ALA A 136 4.43 -16.64 0.60
N ASP A 137 4.32 -15.31 0.38
CA ASP A 137 5.38 -14.54 -0.29
C ASP A 137 6.49 -14.12 0.69
N ALA A 138 7.73 -14.16 0.24
CA ALA A 138 8.93 -13.63 0.89
C ALA A 138 9.92 -13.12 -0.16
N PRO A 139 10.52 -11.93 0.01
CA PRO A 139 10.13 -10.91 0.98
C PRO A 139 8.75 -10.32 0.70
N SER A 140 8.15 -9.72 1.73
CA SER A 140 6.83 -9.10 1.62
C SER A 140 6.80 -7.92 0.65
N GLY A 141 5.60 -7.56 0.15
CA GLY A 141 5.45 -6.37 -0.70
C GLY A 141 5.95 -5.08 -0.04
N THR A 142 5.76 -4.93 1.28
CA THR A 142 6.29 -3.79 2.05
C THR A 142 7.82 -3.83 2.12
N ALA A 143 8.44 -5.00 2.31
CA ALA A 143 9.89 -5.12 2.29
C ALA A 143 10.48 -4.72 0.94
N LYS A 144 9.86 -5.14 -0.17
CA LYS A 144 10.26 -4.72 -1.53
C LYS A 144 10.14 -3.20 -1.73
N LEU A 145 9.06 -2.61 -1.19
CA LEU A 145 8.85 -1.16 -1.23
C LEU A 145 9.93 -0.40 -0.46
N LEU A 146 10.35 -0.91 0.70
CA LEU A 146 11.40 -0.32 1.52
C LEU A 146 12.78 -0.48 0.86
N LEU A 147 13.06 -1.63 0.25
CA LEU A 147 14.28 -1.83 -0.55
C LEU A 147 14.40 -0.80 -1.67
N SER A 148 13.33 -0.62 -2.47
CA SER A 148 13.33 0.40 -3.52
C SER A 148 13.49 1.82 -3.00
N ALA A 149 13.09 2.10 -1.75
CA ALA A 149 13.27 3.42 -1.15
C ALA A 149 14.72 3.67 -0.70
N MET A 150 15.40 2.63 -0.21
CA MET A 150 16.81 2.72 0.19
C MET A 150 17.75 2.76 -1.00
N ASP A 151 17.40 2.06 -2.06
CA ASP A 151 18.25 1.90 -3.25
C ASP A 151 17.43 2.06 -4.54
N PRO A 152 17.00 3.29 -4.87
CA PRO A 152 16.17 3.57 -6.04
C PRO A 152 16.91 3.29 -7.37
N GLU A 153 18.23 3.41 -7.37
CA GLU A 153 19.08 3.19 -8.56
C GLU A 153 19.47 1.73 -8.74
N GLY A 154 19.22 0.86 -7.74
CA GLY A 154 19.56 -0.57 -7.80
C GLY A 154 21.07 -0.85 -7.77
N GLU A 155 21.82 -0.05 -7.04
CA GLU A 155 23.29 -0.20 -6.93
C GLU A 155 23.71 -1.29 -5.95
N TYR A 156 22.82 -1.69 -5.05
CA TYR A 156 23.07 -2.68 -4.01
C TYR A 156 22.43 -4.02 -4.36
N THR A 157 23.10 -5.09 -3.99
CA THR A 157 22.59 -6.46 -4.19
C THR A 157 21.80 -6.91 -2.97
N PRO A 158 20.50 -7.22 -3.10
CA PRO A 158 19.75 -7.84 -2.02
C PRO A 158 20.25 -9.26 -1.74
N VAL A 159 20.57 -9.56 -0.48
CA VAL A 159 20.99 -10.89 -0.01
C VAL A 159 19.88 -11.50 0.86
N TYR A 160 19.23 -12.53 0.34
CA TYR A 160 18.09 -13.17 0.99
C TYR A 160 18.51 -14.32 1.91
N GLY A 161 19.01 -13.96 3.09
CA GLY A 161 19.55 -14.90 4.07
C GLY A 161 21.04 -15.19 3.91
N ARG A 162 21.64 -15.72 4.98
CA ARG A 162 23.01 -16.21 5.00
C ARG A 162 23.03 -17.55 5.74
N GLU A 163 23.74 -18.54 5.18
CA GLU A 163 23.84 -19.89 5.77
C GLU A 163 25.24 -20.43 5.58
N GLY A 164 25.78 -21.14 6.59
CA GLY A 164 27.09 -21.79 6.54
C GLY A 164 28.24 -20.80 6.38
N ALA A 165 29.28 -21.21 5.66
CA ALA A 165 30.48 -20.41 5.41
C ALA A 165 30.28 -19.48 4.18
N CYS A 166 29.48 -18.44 4.31
CA CYS A 166 29.12 -17.52 3.22
C CYS A 166 30.19 -16.42 2.94
N GLY A 167 31.33 -16.43 3.66
CA GLY A 167 32.36 -15.40 3.51
C GLY A 167 32.03 -14.09 4.25
N LYS A 168 32.86 -13.07 4.03
CA LYS A 168 32.64 -11.74 4.58
C LYS A 168 31.56 -11.03 3.78
N ARG A 169 30.78 -10.19 4.46
CA ARG A 169 29.80 -9.29 3.86
C ARG A 169 30.47 -8.37 2.82
N GLY A 170 29.83 -8.22 1.65
CA GLY A 170 30.24 -7.22 0.66
C GLY A 170 29.74 -5.81 1.04
N LYS A 171 30.45 -4.77 0.59
CA LYS A 171 30.09 -3.38 0.88
C LYS A 171 28.74 -2.96 0.25
N LYS A 172 28.44 -3.42 -0.97
CA LYS A 172 27.21 -3.13 -1.69
C LYS A 172 26.19 -4.26 -1.57
N GLU A 173 25.89 -4.66 -0.33
CA GLU A 173 24.85 -5.64 -0.03
C GLU A 173 23.78 -5.01 0.87
N ILE A 174 22.52 -5.42 0.68
CA ILE A 174 21.44 -5.21 1.63
C ILE A 174 20.91 -6.59 2.03
N GLY A 175 21.16 -7.00 3.28
CA GLY A 175 20.60 -8.24 3.78
C GLY A 175 19.08 -8.13 3.97
N VAL A 176 18.33 -9.19 3.61
CA VAL A 176 16.86 -9.22 3.73
C VAL A 176 16.43 -10.55 4.32
N PHE A 177 15.88 -10.52 5.52
CA PHE A 177 15.51 -11.70 6.27
C PHE A 177 14.01 -11.73 6.55
N ALA A 178 13.34 -12.77 6.10
CA ALA A 178 11.90 -12.94 6.26
C ALA A 178 11.59 -13.98 7.36
N LEU A 179 10.99 -13.53 8.45
CA LEU A 179 10.52 -14.36 9.53
C LEU A 179 9.03 -14.65 9.39
N ARG A 180 8.60 -15.86 9.73
CA ARG A 180 7.21 -16.30 9.70
C ARG A 180 6.85 -16.93 11.04
N GLY A 181 5.82 -16.37 11.73
CA GLY A 181 5.43 -16.86 13.04
C GLY A 181 4.10 -16.32 13.51
N GLY A 182 3.36 -17.17 14.22
CA GLY A 182 2.10 -16.80 14.87
C GLY A 182 1.13 -16.06 13.95
N THR A 183 0.56 -14.99 14.48
CA THR A 183 -0.45 -14.14 13.83
C THR A 183 0.06 -12.72 13.55
N VAL A 184 1.37 -12.52 13.50
CA VAL A 184 1.99 -11.19 13.30
C VAL A 184 1.45 -10.54 12.03
N ALA A 185 0.87 -9.35 12.16
CA ALA A 185 0.29 -8.63 11.02
C ALA A 185 1.34 -8.08 10.06
N GLY A 186 2.49 -7.67 10.59
CA GLY A 186 3.66 -7.24 9.85
C GLY A 186 4.58 -6.36 10.70
N THR A 187 5.84 -6.74 10.81
CA THR A 187 6.90 -5.90 11.39
C THR A 187 8.02 -5.78 10.38
N HIS A 188 8.55 -4.60 10.20
CA HIS A 188 9.69 -4.33 9.32
C HIS A 188 10.70 -3.49 10.08
N THR A 189 11.92 -3.95 10.13
CA THR A 189 13.03 -3.25 10.76
C THR A 189 14.18 -3.12 9.77
N VAL A 190 14.74 -1.94 9.67
CA VAL A 190 15.97 -1.69 8.90
C VAL A 190 17.02 -1.20 9.87
N HIS A 191 18.16 -1.87 9.84
CA HIS A 191 19.34 -1.58 10.61
C HIS A 191 20.42 -0.98 9.72
N PHE A 192 21.10 0.03 10.21
CA PHE A 192 22.28 0.63 9.64
C PHE A 192 23.41 0.47 10.67
N PHE A 193 24.38 -0.39 10.35
CA PHE A 193 25.51 -0.70 11.22
C PHE A 193 26.72 0.11 10.79
N GLY A 194 27.12 1.11 11.58
CA GLY A 194 28.32 1.91 11.40
C GLY A 194 29.48 1.41 12.25
N LEU A 195 30.56 2.19 12.31
CA LEU A 195 31.69 1.92 13.20
C LEU A 195 31.28 2.33 14.62
N ASP A 196 31.16 1.35 15.52
CA ASP A 196 30.78 1.53 16.94
C ASP A 196 29.40 2.17 17.18
N GLU A 197 28.51 2.15 16.18
CA GLU A 197 27.15 2.65 16.30
C GLU A 197 26.16 1.85 15.43
N GLU A 198 24.90 1.86 15.84
CA GLU A 198 23.78 1.29 15.10
C GLU A 198 22.64 2.31 15.06
N PHE A 199 22.02 2.48 13.88
CA PHE A 199 20.79 3.22 13.71
C PHE A 199 19.70 2.29 13.22
N GLU A 200 18.54 2.28 13.88
CA GLU A 200 17.42 1.40 13.54
C GLU A 200 16.15 2.20 13.25
N LEU A 201 15.44 1.79 12.22
CA LEU A 201 14.08 2.21 11.96
C LEU A 201 13.14 0.99 11.97
N THR A 202 12.07 1.06 12.76
CA THR A 202 11.11 -0.04 12.90
C THR A 202 9.67 0.43 12.77
N HIS A 203 8.89 -0.30 11.95
CA HIS A 203 7.43 -0.19 11.87
C HIS A 203 6.77 -1.51 12.27
N ARG A 204 5.79 -1.46 13.18
CA ARG A 204 4.99 -2.61 13.63
C ARG A 204 3.52 -2.39 13.38
N ALA A 205 2.91 -3.26 12.60
CA ALA A 205 1.47 -3.32 12.41
C ALA A 205 0.84 -4.22 13.47
N ALA A 206 -0.06 -3.70 14.29
CA ALA A 206 -0.80 -4.51 15.26
C ALA A 206 -1.93 -5.31 14.60
N SER A 207 -2.52 -4.79 13.53
CA SER A 207 -3.61 -5.44 12.79
C SER A 207 -3.75 -4.85 11.39
N ARG A 208 -4.68 -5.41 10.58
CA ARG A 208 -5.03 -4.85 9.26
C ARG A 208 -5.79 -3.53 9.35
N GLN A 209 -6.20 -3.10 10.54
CA GLN A 209 -6.88 -1.82 10.76
C GLN A 209 -6.07 -0.63 10.25
N ILE A 210 -4.74 -0.72 10.26
CA ILE A 210 -3.86 0.35 9.74
C ILE A 210 -4.12 0.65 8.26
N PHE A 211 -4.45 -0.37 7.45
CA PHE A 211 -4.75 -0.19 6.03
C PHE A 211 -6.14 0.40 5.83
N VAL A 212 -7.11 0.00 6.66
CA VAL A 212 -8.47 0.52 6.66
C VAL A 212 -8.48 2.00 7.04
N SER A 213 -7.84 2.33 8.15
CA SER A 213 -7.74 3.72 8.62
C SER A 213 -7.06 4.62 7.59
N GLY A 214 -6.00 4.11 6.96
CA GLY A 214 -5.31 4.84 5.90
C GLY A 214 -6.16 5.01 4.65
N ALA A 215 -6.88 3.97 4.20
CA ALA A 215 -7.77 4.07 3.03
C ALA A 215 -8.90 5.07 3.26
N LEU A 216 -9.53 5.06 4.43
CA LEU A 216 -10.57 6.02 4.81
C LEU A 216 -10.02 7.43 4.94
N HIS A 217 -8.81 7.59 5.49
CA HIS A 217 -8.15 8.89 5.55
C HIS A 217 -7.88 9.45 4.15
N MET A 218 -7.33 8.63 3.25
CA MET A 218 -7.11 9.03 1.85
C MET A 218 -8.42 9.33 1.13
N ALA A 219 -9.49 8.56 1.38
CA ALA A 219 -10.80 8.82 0.80
C ALA A 219 -11.33 10.21 1.16
N ARG A 220 -11.19 10.63 2.42
CA ARG A 220 -11.59 11.98 2.88
C ARG A 220 -10.75 13.07 2.23
N LEU A 221 -9.45 12.85 2.04
CA LEU A 221 -8.56 13.82 1.39
C LEU A 221 -8.77 13.89 -0.13
N LEU A 222 -9.22 12.80 -0.75
CA LEU A 222 -9.42 12.70 -2.20
C LEU A 222 -10.80 13.21 -2.62
N ALA A 223 -11.83 13.00 -1.78
CA ALA A 223 -13.18 13.46 -2.06
C ALA A 223 -13.20 14.97 -2.27
N GLY A 224 -13.75 15.41 -3.41
CA GLY A 224 -13.81 16.82 -3.79
C GLY A 224 -12.54 17.41 -4.42
N LYS A 225 -11.46 16.62 -4.59
CA LYS A 225 -10.33 17.06 -5.41
C LYS A 225 -10.69 17.09 -6.90
N PRO A 226 -10.02 17.91 -7.72
CA PRO A 226 -10.19 17.88 -9.17
C PRO A 226 -9.77 16.52 -9.74
N ALA A 227 -10.23 16.22 -10.97
CA ALA A 227 -9.77 15.06 -11.72
C ALA A 227 -8.23 15.07 -11.82
N GLY A 228 -7.63 13.90 -11.66
CA GLY A 228 -6.20 13.72 -11.66
C GLY A 228 -5.77 12.40 -11.02
N VAL A 229 -4.54 11.99 -11.29
CA VAL A 229 -3.90 10.86 -10.61
C VAL A 229 -3.14 11.37 -9.40
N TYR A 230 -3.49 10.84 -8.24
CA TYR A 230 -2.90 11.22 -6.97
C TYR A 230 -2.02 10.10 -6.44
N ASP A 231 -0.93 10.46 -5.83
CA ASP A 231 -0.02 9.57 -5.12
C ASP A 231 -0.15 9.76 -3.61
N LEU A 232 -0.11 8.67 -2.86
CA LEU A 232 -0.27 8.69 -1.41
C LEU A 232 0.84 9.51 -0.73
N GLN A 233 2.08 9.43 -1.24
CA GLN A 233 3.21 10.21 -0.71
C GLN A 233 2.97 11.71 -0.95
N LYS A 234 2.54 12.08 -2.16
CA LYS A 234 2.24 13.49 -2.51
C LYS A 234 1.10 14.07 -1.68
N ILE A 235 0.05 13.27 -1.45
CA ILE A 235 -1.07 13.73 -0.59
C ILE A 235 -0.61 13.95 0.85
N LEU A 236 0.22 13.06 1.39
CA LEU A 236 0.66 13.13 2.79
C LEU A 236 1.72 14.20 3.02
N PHE A 237 2.62 14.42 2.07
CA PHE A 237 3.81 15.26 2.27
C PHE A 237 3.84 16.53 1.40
N GLY A 238 2.89 16.70 0.51
CA GLY A 238 2.72 17.96 -0.25
C GLY A 238 3.72 18.15 -1.40
N GLU A 239 4.24 17.05 -1.97
CA GLU A 239 5.22 17.05 -3.08
C GLU A 239 4.58 16.80 -4.44
#